data_7e7f4e501896295d47e89b2a91995f7a
#
_entry.id   7e7f4e501896295d47e89b2a91995f7a
#
_cell.length_a   1.000
_cell.length_b   1.000
_cell.length_c   1.000
_cell.angle_alpha   90.00
_cell.angle_beta   90.00
_cell.angle_gamma   90.00
#
_symmetry.space_group_name_H-M   'P 1'
#
loop_
_entity.id
_entity.type
_entity.pdbx_description
1 polymer ?
#
loop_
_entity_poly.entity_id
_entity_poly.type
_entity_poly.pdbx_seq_one_letter_code
_entity_poly.pdbx_strand_id
1 'polypeptide(L)'
;GENGTLSAFLAATCCHHKISWDKFIGRSQFVAWGFGRDHFEQVRRWSRLAPRRSRESSTRARVVEEAELLGISPAEAASLGVSCRILLDRARMNFLAKIGFETRLLHHVPFDATADNVLLVAVAPRRDTSVPSDAMSNGIFEESDRELAPT
;
A
#
# COMPACT_ATOMS: atom_id res chain seq x y z
N GLY A 1 6.48 7.63 31.43
CA GLY A 1 6.02 6.69 30.41
C GLY A 1 7.07 6.59 29.36
N GLU A 2 7.68 5.41 29.21
CA GLU A 2 8.58 5.12 28.10
C GLU A 2 7.78 5.23 26.79
N ASN A 3 8.13 6.18 25.95
CA ASN A 3 7.59 6.27 24.59
C ASN A 3 8.19 5.11 23.78
N GLY A 4 7.52 3.95 23.80
CA GLY A 4 7.89 2.82 22.99
C GLY A 4 7.90 3.21 21.51
N THR A 5 9.06 3.11 20.86
CA THR A 5 9.18 3.37 19.44
C THR A 5 8.74 2.11 18.70
N LEU A 6 7.70 2.22 17.84
CA LEU A 6 7.27 1.11 16.99
C LEU A 6 8.41 0.75 16.03
N SER A 7 8.98 -0.44 16.18
CA SER A 7 10.09 -0.92 15.35
C SER A 7 9.63 -1.73 14.14
N ALA A 8 8.46 -2.36 14.21
CA ALA A 8 7.91 -3.13 13.10
C ALA A 8 6.38 -3.23 13.21
N PHE A 9 5.73 -3.37 12.05
CA PHE A 9 4.29 -3.57 11.93
C PHE A 9 4.04 -4.65 10.89
N LEU A 10 3.15 -5.60 11.22
CA LEU A 10 2.67 -6.63 10.29
C LEU A 10 1.15 -6.63 10.28
N ALA A 11 0.57 -6.69 9.08
CA ALA A 11 -0.87 -6.80 8.90
C ALA A 11 -1.22 -7.78 7.78
N ALA A 12 -2.11 -8.72 8.08
CA ALA A 12 -2.77 -9.53 7.06
C ALA A 12 -3.91 -8.71 6.44
N THR A 13 -3.81 -8.43 5.14
CA THR A 13 -4.72 -7.53 4.43
C THR A 13 -5.90 -8.29 3.81
N CYS A 14 -6.74 -8.94 4.63
CA CYS A 14 -7.82 -9.81 4.13
C CYS A 14 -9.15 -9.09 3.84
N CYS A 15 -9.47 -8.00 4.53
CA CYS A 15 -10.79 -7.39 4.53
C CYS A 15 -10.86 -6.04 3.80
N HIS A 16 -10.28 -5.95 2.60
CA HIS A 16 -10.23 -4.72 1.79
C HIS A 16 -11.59 -4.06 1.59
N HIS A 17 -12.65 -4.84 1.44
CA HIS A 17 -14.01 -4.35 1.23
C HIS A 17 -14.67 -3.71 2.46
N LYS A 18 -14.08 -3.85 3.65
CA LYS A 18 -14.59 -3.26 4.90
C LYS A 18 -13.95 -1.92 5.26
N ILE A 19 -12.96 -1.47 4.48
CA ILE A 19 -12.28 -0.20 4.72
C ILE A 19 -13.23 0.95 4.39
N SER A 20 -13.22 2.01 5.20
CA SER A 20 -13.90 3.26 4.88
C SER A 20 -12.91 4.32 4.43
N TRP A 21 -13.33 5.22 3.55
CA TRP A 21 -12.49 6.31 3.04
C TRP A 21 -11.85 7.14 4.15
N ASP A 22 -12.62 7.46 5.19
CA ASP A 22 -12.17 8.36 6.26
C ASP A 22 -11.11 7.71 7.16
N LYS A 23 -11.11 6.36 7.26
CA LYS A 23 -10.15 5.57 8.04
C LYS A 23 -9.03 4.95 7.18
N PHE A 24 -9.05 5.19 5.87
CA PHE A 24 -8.07 4.61 4.97
C PHE A 24 -6.74 5.37 5.03
N ILE A 25 -5.72 4.77 5.61
CA ILE A 25 -4.39 5.41 5.78
C ILE A 25 -3.72 5.75 4.44
N GLY A 26 -4.01 5.01 3.37
CA GLY A 26 -3.53 5.26 2.01
C GLY A 26 -4.27 6.37 1.26
N ARG A 27 -5.21 7.09 1.89
CA ARG A 27 -6.06 8.11 1.24
C ARG A 27 -5.25 9.20 0.53
N SER A 28 -4.23 9.73 1.19
CA SER A 28 -3.37 10.76 0.60
C SER A 28 -2.67 10.29 -0.67
N GLN A 29 -2.33 9.01 -0.74
CA GLN A 29 -1.72 8.43 -1.93
C GLN A 29 -2.74 8.22 -3.05
N PHE A 30 -3.97 7.82 -2.74
CA PHE A 30 -5.06 7.76 -3.73
C PHE A 30 -5.31 9.12 -4.36
N VAL A 31 -5.38 10.18 -3.54
CA VAL A 31 -5.53 11.56 -4.03
C VAL A 31 -4.34 11.97 -4.91
N ALA A 32 -3.12 11.63 -4.52
CA ALA A 32 -1.91 11.91 -5.31
C ALA A 32 -1.90 11.17 -6.67
N TRP A 33 -2.58 10.03 -6.77
CA TRP A 33 -2.78 9.30 -8.03
C TRP A 33 -3.97 9.82 -8.85
N GLY A 34 -4.66 10.86 -8.40
CA GLY A 34 -5.82 11.43 -9.06
C GLY A 34 -7.15 10.73 -8.74
N PHE A 35 -7.17 9.86 -7.73
CA PHE A 35 -8.36 9.13 -7.31
C PHE A 35 -9.06 9.82 -6.13
N GLY A 36 -10.33 10.15 -6.29
CA GLY A 36 -11.19 10.65 -5.21
C GLY A 36 -11.91 9.53 -4.45
N ARG A 37 -12.83 9.95 -3.57
CA ARG A 37 -13.68 9.06 -2.77
C ARG A 37 -14.46 8.06 -3.64
N ASP A 38 -15.06 8.51 -4.75
CA ASP A 38 -15.87 7.64 -5.60
C ASP A 38 -15.05 6.53 -6.25
N HIS A 39 -13.84 6.86 -6.72
CA HIS A 39 -12.90 5.86 -7.23
C HIS A 39 -12.50 4.85 -6.15
N PHE A 40 -12.25 5.32 -4.92
CA PHE A 40 -11.95 4.44 -3.80
C PHE A 40 -13.09 3.48 -3.50
N GLU A 41 -14.35 3.98 -3.45
CA GLU A 41 -15.53 3.13 -3.20
C GLU A 41 -15.68 2.06 -4.29
N GLN A 42 -15.39 2.41 -5.55
CA GLN A 42 -15.43 1.47 -6.66
C GLN A 42 -14.32 0.40 -6.53
N VAL A 43 -13.08 0.81 -6.28
CA VAL A 43 -11.95 -0.11 -6.04
C VAL A 43 -12.25 -1.02 -4.85
N ARG A 44 -12.77 -0.47 -3.75
CA ARG A 44 -13.17 -1.21 -2.57
C ARG A 44 -14.27 -2.24 -2.88
N ARG A 45 -15.28 -1.85 -3.67
CA ARG A 45 -16.34 -2.75 -4.13
C ARG A 45 -15.78 -3.89 -4.95
N TRP A 46 -14.99 -3.59 -5.97
CA TRP A 46 -14.41 -4.59 -6.87
C TRP A 46 -13.36 -5.48 -6.20
N SER A 47 -12.72 -5.04 -5.14
CA SER A 47 -11.81 -5.91 -4.36
C SER A 47 -12.46 -7.21 -3.86
N ARG A 48 -13.81 -7.25 -3.82
CA ARG A 48 -14.59 -8.46 -3.47
C ARG A 48 -14.58 -9.52 -4.57
N LEU A 49 -14.28 -9.13 -5.82
CA LEU A 49 -14.27 -10.04 -6.97
C LEU A 49 -13.04 -10.96 -6.97
N ALA A 50 -12.00 -10.61 -6.20
CA ALA A 50 -10.84 -11.48 -6.04
C ALA A 50 -11.26 -12.85 -5.50
N PRO A 51 -10.71 -13.94 -6.04
CA PRO A 51 -11.06 -15.30 -5.66
C PRO A 51 -10.92 -15.52 -4.16
N ARG A 52 -11.86 -16.22 -3.57
CA ARG A 52 -11.81 -16.68 -2.18
C ARG A 52 -12.04 -18.19 -2.17
N ARG A 53 -11.39 -18.88 -1.26
CA ARG A 53 -11.56 -20.34 -1.10
C ARG A 53 -12.91 -20.71 -0.46
N SER A 54 -13.72 -19.70 -0.10
CA SER A 54 -15.06 -19.92 0.42
C SER A 54 -15.90 -20.73 -0.59
N ARG A 55 -16.38 -21.90 -0.15
CA ARG A 55 -17.30 -22.75 -0.90
C ARG A 55 -18.71 -22.15 -1.03
N GLU A 56 -18.92 -20.92 -0.56
CA GLU A 56 -20.21 -20.26 -0.59
C GLU A 56 -20.62 -19.97 -2.05
N SER A 57 -21.65 -20.64 -2.50
CA SER A 57 -22.30 -20.44 -3.80
C SER A 57 -22.71 -18.97 -4.02
N SER A 58 -23.06 -18.26 -2.94
CA SER A 58 -23.41 -16.85 -2.93
C SER A 58 -22.28 -15.93 -3.39
N THR A 59 -21.01 -16.26 -3.07
CA THR A 59 -19.85 -15.48 -3.53
C THR A 59 -19.62 -15.67 -5.02
N ARG A 60 -19.79 -16.89 -5.52
CA ARG A 60 -19.63 -17.19 -6.96
C ARG A 60 -20.72 -16.52 -7.80
N ALA A 61 -21.98 -16.59 -7.37
CA ALA A 61 -23.09 -15.94 -8.04
C ALA A 61 -22.88 -14.41 -8.15
N ARG A 62 -22.41 -13.78 -7.09
CA ARG A 62 -22.13 -12.33 -7.09
C ARG A 62 -21.00 -11.93 -8.04
N VAL A 63 -19.94 -12.77 -8.18
CA VAL A 63 -18.86 -12.50 -9.14
C VAL A 63 -19.39 -12.55 -10.57
N VAL A 64 -20.24 -13.52 -10.88
CA VAL A 64 -20.86 -13.66 -12.20
C VAL A 64 -21.77 -12.45 -12.50
N GLU A 65 -22.65 -12.08 -11.59
CA GLU A 65 -23.54 -10.94 -11.72
C GLU A 65 -22.77 -9.61 -11.96
N GLU A 66 -21.73 -9.37 -11.17
CA GLU A 66 -20.89 -8.15 -11.32
C GLU A 66 -20.09 -8.19 -12.65
N ALA A 67 -19.62 -9.36 -13.07
CA ALA A 67 -18.93 -9.53 -14.35
C ALA A 67 -19.87 -9.23 -15.54
N GLU A 68 -21.11 -9.70 -15.48
CA GLU A 68 -22.14 -9.39 -16.49
C GLU A 68 -22.45 -7.90 -16.56
N LEU A 69 -22.60 -7.24 -15.40
CA LEU A 69 -22.81 -5.78 -15.33
C LEU A 69 -21.65 -4.97 -15.93
N LEU A 70 -20.43 -5.49 -15.81
CA LEU A 70 -19.22 -4.87 -16.34
C LEU A 70 -18.96 -5.25 -17.81
N GLY A 71 -19.69 -6.21 -18.37
CA GLY A 71 -19.47 -6.73 -19.73
C GLY A 71 -18.13 -7.48 -19.89
N ILE A 72 -17.62 -8.10 -18.82
CA ILE A 72 -16.37 -8.84 -18.81
C ILE A 72 -16.59 -10.30 -18.39
N SER A 73 -15.63 -11.17 -18.66
CA SER A 73 -15.69 -12.56 -18.21
C SER A 73 -15.48 -12.68 -16.69
N PRO A 74 -15.96 -13.76 -16.05
CA PRO A 74 -15.69 -14.04 -14.64
C PRO A 74 -14.18 -14.11 -14.29
N ALA A 75 -13.34 -14.55 -15.23
CA ALA A 75 -11.89 -14.59 -15.05
C ALA A 75 -11.28 -13.17 -15.01
N GLU A 76 -11.73 -12.28 -15.92
CA GLU A 76 -11.33 -10.88 -15.90
C GLU A 76 -11.82 -10.16 -14.65
N ALA A 77 -13.06 -10.42 -14.21
CA ALA A 77 -13.58 -9.90 -12.96
C ALA A 77 -12.73 -10.35 -11.75
N ALA A 78 -12.32 -11.62 -11.71
CA ALA A 78 -11.42 -12.12 -10.68
C ALA A 78 -10.07 -11.39 -10.68
N SER A 79 -9.47 -11.19 -11.85
CA SER A 79 -8.22 -10.46 -12.05
C SER A 79 -8.35 -8.99 -11.64
N LEU A 80 -9.46 -8.33 -12.00
CA LEU A 80 -9.80 -6.98 -11.54
C LEU A 80 -9.84 -6.91 -10.02
N GLY A 81 -10.48 -7.88 -9.37
CA GLY A 81 -10.55 -7.95 -7.92
C GLY A 81 -9.18 -8.04 -7.25
N VAL A 82 -8.27 -8.84 -7.79
CA VAL A 82 -6.89 -8.95 -7.32
C VAL A 82 -6.16 -7.61 -7.50
N SER A 83 -6.28 -6.99 -8.68
CA SER A 83 -5.67 -5.69 -8.96
C SER A 83 -6.15 -4.60 -8.01
N CYS A 84 -7.45 -4.56 -7.70
CA CYS A 84 -8.03 -3.65 -6.73
C CYS A 84 -7.44 -3.83 -5.32
N ARG A 85 -7.22 -5.06 -4.86
CA ARG A 85 -6.57 -5.34 -3.58
C ARG A 85 -5.12 -4.85 -3.55
N ILE A 86 -4.37 -5.15 -4.61
CA ILE A 86 -2.98 -4.70 -4.74
C ILE A 86 -2.90 -3.17 -4.71
N LEU A 87 -3.82 -2.48 -5.39
CA LEU A 87 -3.86 -1.01 -5.42
C LEU A 87 -4.08 -0.43 -4.01
N LEU A 88 -5.03 -0.99 -3.24
CA LEU A 88 -5.28 -0.59 -1.85
C LEU A 88 -4.07 -0.82 -0.95
N ASP A 89 -3.40 -1.97 -1.10
CA ASP A 89 -2.23 -2.31 -0.29
C ASP A 89 -1.01 -1.46 -0.66
N ARG A 90 -0.80 -1.16 -1.94
CA ARG A 90 0.25 -0.23 -2.38
C ARG A 90 0.05 1.18 -1.83
N ALA A 91 -1.20 1.66 -1.75
CA ALA A 91 -1.48 2.95 -1.14
C ALA A 91 -1.13 2.98 0.36
N ARG A 92 -1.38 1.88 1.09
CA ARG A 92 -0.96 1.72 2.49
C ARG A 92 0.56 1.69 2.62
N MET A 93 1.24 0.91 1.78
CA MET A 93 2.71 0.86 1.75
C MET A 93 3.32 2.24 1.55
N ASN A 94 2.84 2.98 0.55
CA ASN A 94 3.35 4.30 0.24
C ASN A 94 3.12 5.29 1.38
N PHE A 95 2.00 5.19 2.10
CA PHE A 95 1.78 5.97 3.30
C PHE A 95 2.82 5.65 4.38
N LEU A 96 3.04 4.37 4.67
CA LEU A 96 4.01 3.92 5.67
C LEU A 96 5.44 4.30 5.27
N ALA A 97 5.78 4.19 3.98
CA ALA A 97 7.08 4.61 3.48
C ALA A 97 7.30 6.13 3.65
N LYS A 98 6.28 6.96 3.43
CA LYS A 98 6.35 8.42 3.64
C LYS A 98 6.61 8.81 5.10
N ILE A 99 6.17 8.00 6.05
CA ILE A 99 6.44 8.23 7.48
C ILE A 99 7.69 7.49 7.98
N GLY A 100 8.54 7.01 7.05
CA GLY A 100 9.89 6.52 7.33
C GLY A 100 10.03 5.02 7.53
N PHE A 101 9.02 4.21 7.21
CA PHE A 101 9.14 2.75 7.27
C PHE A 101 9.63 2.15 5.95
N GLU A 102 10.48 1.15 6.03
CA GLU A 102 10.72 0.23 4.93
C GLU A 102 9.54 -0.72 4.81
N THR A 103 8.93 -0.80 3.62
CA THR A 103 7.68 -1.55 3.43
C THR A 103 7.81 -2.64 2.39
N ARG A 104 7.14 -3.78 2.62
CA ARG A 104 7.06 -4.91 1.68
C ARG A 104 5.68 -5.55 1.73
N LEU A 105 5.24 -6.11 0.59
CA LEU A 105 4.15 -7.07 0.52
C LEU A 105 4.75 -8.46 0.36
N LEU A 106 4.37 -9.37 1.24
CA LEU A 106 4.83 -10.75 1.22
C LEU A 106 3.64 -11.68 1.07
N HIS A 107 3.80 -12.74 0.29
CA HIS A 107 2.86 -13.85 0.26
C HIS A 107 3.26 -14.85 1.36
N HIS A 108 2.42 -15.03 2.37
CA HIS A 108 2.70 -15.90 3.52
C HIS A 108 2.27 -17.35 3.30
N VAL A 109 1.40 -17.59 2.32
CA VAL A 109 1.00 -18.91 1.84
C VAL A 109 0.83 -18.89 0.32
N PRO A 110 0.89 -20.04 -0.36
CA PRO A 110 0.62 -20.10 -1.80
C PRO A 110 -0.77 -19.59 -2.17
N PHE A 111 -0.90 -19.02 -3.37
CA PHE A 111 -2.16 -18.42 -3.85
C PHE A 111 -3.31 -19.42 -3.95
N ASP A 112 -3.02 -20.68 -4.23
CA ASP A 112 -3.97 -21.79 -4.27
C ASP A 112 -4.53 -22.15 -2.88
N ALA A 113 -3.78 -21.83 -1.82
CA ALA A 113 -4.26 -22.00 -0.45
C ALA A 113 -5.30 -20.94 -0.08
N THR A 114 -5.05 -19.69 -0.40
CA THR A 114 -6.00 -18.56 -0.24
C THR A 114 -5.56 -17.35 -1.02
N ALA A 115 -6.51 -16.59 -1.59
CA ALA A 115 -6.23 -15.30 -2.19
C ALA A 115 -6.00 -14.18 -1.15
N ASP A 116 -6.35 -14.43 0.11
CA ASP A 116 -6.08 -13.54 1.24
C ASP A 116 -4.71 -13.87 1.86
N ASN A 117 -3.68 -14.01 1.02
CA ASN A 117 -2.34 -14.50 1.37
C ASN A 117 -1.28 -13.39 1.49
N VAL A 118 -1.70 -12.14 1.51
CA VAL A 118 -0.78 -10.99 1.53
C VAL A 118 -0.58 -10.46 2.94
N LEU A 119 0.68 -10.31 3.32
CA LEU A 119 1.12 -9.59 4.52
C LEU A 119 1.74 -8.26 4.09
N LEU A 120 1.26 -7.18 4.66
CA LEU A 120 1.92 -5.89 4.66
C LEU A 120 2.91 -5.87 5.82
N VAL A 121 4.18 -5.74 5.50
CA VAL A 121 5.26 -5.62 6.47
C VAL A 121 5.83 -4.21 6.39
N ALA A 122 5.99 -3.56 7.53
CA ALA A 122 6.66 -2.27 7.65
C ALA A 122 7.67 -2.35 8.79
N VAL A 123 8.92 -1.97 8.54
CA VAL A 123 10.01 -2.01 9.51
C VAL A 123 10.59 -0.62 9.62
N ALA A 124 10.76 -0.12 10.85
CA ALA A 124 11.47 1.14 11.07
C ALA A 124 12.94 0.99 10.65
N PRO A 125 13.52 2.00 9.97
CA PRO A 125 14.92 1.94 9.61
C PRO A 125 15.78 1.78 10.86
N ARG A 126 16.81 0.95 10.77
CA ARG A 126 17.78 0.82 11.86
C ARG A 126 18.42 2.18 12.07
N ARG A 127 18.30 2.71 13.27
CA ARG A 127 19.14 3.85 13.66
C ARG A 127 20.56 3.33 13.78
N ASP A 128 21.40 3.75 12.85
CA ASP A 128 22.84 3.49 12.96
C ASP A 128 23.34 4.30 14.14
N THR A 129 23.51 3.65 15.30
CA THR A 129 24.04 4.27 16.51
C THR A 129 25.56 4.44 16.42
N SER A 130 26.16 4.14 15.27
CA SER A 130 27.62 4.17 15.07
C SER A 130 28.17 5.50 14.53
N VAL A 131 27.32 6.51 14.24
CA VAL A 131 27.82 7.84 13.89
C VAL A 131 27.89 8.69 15.16
N PRO A 132 29.10 9.00 15.68
CA PRO A 132 29.25 9.94 16.79
C PRO A 132 28.67 11.30 16.40
N SER A 133 27.93 11.90 17.32
CA SER A 133 27.26 13.22 17.17
C SER A 133 28.24 14.38 16.93
N ASP A 134 29.54 14.16 16.90
CA ASP A 134 30.55 15.20 16.94
C ASP A 134 31.06 15.69 15.58
N ALA A 135 30.48 15.20 14.47
CA ALA A 135 30.96 15.57 13.13
C ALA A 135 30.22 16.76 12.48
N MET A 136 29.29 17.43 13.20
CA MET A 136 28.51 18.54 12.64
C MET A 136 28.87 19.95 13.17
N SER A 137 30.10 20.16 13.64
CA SER A 137 30.57 21.51 13.93
C SER A 137 31.98 21.68 13.39
N ASN A 138 32.12 21.95 12.12
CA ASN A 138 33.14 22.80 11.48
C ASN A 138 33.14 22.54 9.96
N GLY A 139 32.38 23.30 9.25
CA GLY A 139 32.41 23.40 7.80
C GLY A 139 32.07 24.82 7.41
N ILE A 140 33.06 25.69 7.52
CA ILE A 140 33.04 27.06 6.98
C ILE A 140 32.90 26.91 5.47
N PHE A 141 31.76 27.38 4.93
CA PHE A 141 31.56 27.55 3.50
C PHE A 141 32.40 28.77 3.07
N GLU A 142 33.54 28.54 2.41
CA GLU A 142 34.18 29.54 1.58
C GLU A 142 33.47 29.58 0.22
N GLU A 143 32.76 30.66 0.03
CA GLU A 143 32.14 31.07 -1.23
C GLU A 143 33.27 31.52 -2.18
N SER A 144 33.57 30.71 -3.18
CA SER A 144 34.52 31.06 -4.26
C SER A 144 33.72 31.49 -5.48
N ASP A 145 33.59 32.81 -5.63
CA ASP A 145 33.19 33.51 -6.86
C ASP A 145 34.08 33.08 -8.05
N ARG A 146 33.50 32.43 -9.04
CA ARG A 146 34.04 32.32 -10.39
C ARG A 146 33.10 32.94 -11.39
N GLU A 147 33.41 34.18 -11.66
CA GLU A 147 33.06 34.99 -12.81
C GLU A 147 33.29 34.22 -14.12
N LEU A 148 32.27 34.08 -14.94
CA LEU A 148 32.35 33.63 -16.34
C LEU A 148 32.00 34.81 -17.23
N ALA A 149 33.04 35.36 -17.90
CA ALA A 149 32.92 36.36 -18.93
C ALA A 149 32.39 35.79 -20.26
N PRO A 150 31.70 36.60 -21.08
CA PRO A 150 31.09 36.19 -22.34
C PRO A 150 32.08 36.28 -23.51
N THR A 151 31.95 35.32 -24.42
CA THR A 151 32.32 35.44 -25.85
C THR A 151 31.22 34.90 -26.72
#